data_a19977b672c88d2ff1ba80bc4b247103
#
_entry.id   a19977b672c88d2ff1ba80bc4b247103
#
_cell.length_a   1.000
_cell.length_b   1.000
_cell.length_c   1.000
_cell.angle_alpha   90.00
_cell.angle_beta   90.00
_cell.angle_gamma   90.00
#
_symmetry.space_group_name_H-M   'P 1'
#
loop_
_entity.id
_entity.type
_entity.pdbx_description
1 polymer ?
#
loop_
_entity_poly.entity_id
_entity_poly.type
_entity_poly.pdbx_seq_one_letter_code
_entity_poly.pdbx_strand_id
1 'polypeptide(L)'
;MRRAGSKSLKRQRQRAKEKNDARALLDLLTPRQFEVMQLLATGMLNKQVASELGLTEKTVKVHRGCVMKKLGVTSVAGLVRLMVKAEVPSPILRPRSNSLLRSEYATW
;
A
#
# COMPACT_ATOMS: atom_id res chain seq x y z
N MET A 1 -33.53 13.24 14.04
CA MET A 1 -33.40 12.79 12.64
C MET A 1 -32.40 13.60 11.88
N ARG A 2 -32.57 14.88 11.80
CA ARG A 2 -31.67 15.76 11.09
C ARG A 2 -30.25 15.73 11.65
N ARG A 3 -30.15 15.66 12.98
CA ARG A 3 -28.83 15.60 13.60
C ARG A 3 -28.06 14.37 13.21
N ALA A 4 -28.75 13.25 13.15
CA ALA A 4 -28.10 12.01 12.72
C ALA A 4 -27.62 12.13 11.28
N GLY A 5 -28.42 12.75 10.41
CA GLY A 5 -28.02 13.00 9.04
C GLY A 5 -26.81 13.93 8.94
N SER A 6 -26.79 15.01 9.75
CA SER A 6 -25.67 15.94 9.78
C SER A 6 -24.39 15.25 10.22
N LYS A 7 -24.46 14.45 11.26
CA LYS A 7 -23.29 13.71 11.74
C LYS A 7 -22.77 12.76 10.69
N SER A 8 -23.67 12.07 10.00
CA SER A 8 -23.32 11.15 8.96
C SER A 8 -22.60 11.86 7.80
N LEU A 9 -23.10 13.03 7.41
CA LEU A 9 -22.47 13.82 6.36
C LEU A 9 -21.09 14.30 6.76
N LYS A 10 -20.91 14.72 8.02
CA LYS A 10 -19.60 15.13 8.50
C LYS A 10 -18.60 14.00 8.44
N ARG A 11 -19.02 12.80 8.84
CA ARG A 11 -18.15 11.62 8.78
C ARG A 11 -17.77 11.30 7.36
N GLN A 12 -18.70 11.39 6.42
CA GLN A 12 -18.41 11.13 5.01
C GLN A 12 -17.43 12.14 4.46
N ARG A 13 -17.58 13.40 4.80
CA ARG A 13 -16.64 14.45 4.37
C ARG A 13 -15.27 14.21 4.94
N GLN A 14 -15.20 13.82 6.21
CA GLN A 14 -13.93 13.56 6.88
C GLN A 14 -13.22 12.38 6.23
N ARG A 15 -13.95 11.32 5.91
CA ARG A 15 -13.38 10.16 5.23
C ARG A 15 -12.86 10.53 3.84
N ALA A 16 -13.63 11.33 3.10
CA ALA A 16 -13.22 11.75 1.78
C ALA A 16 -11.94 12.56 1.84
N LYS A 17 -11.83 13.45 2.82
CA LYS A 17 -10.63 14.26 3.01
C LYS A 17 -9.44 13.38 3.36
N GLU A 18 -9.60 12.45 4.31
CA GLU A 18 -8.53 11.55 4.72
C GLU A 18 -8.07 10.69 3.56
N LYS A 19 -9.01 10.21 2.76
CA LYS A 19 -8.70 9.42 1.58
C LYS A 19 -7.89 10.24 0.58
N ASN A 20 -8.32 11.45 0.31
CA ASN A 20 -7.62 12.32 -0.64
C ASN A 20 -6.24 12.69 -0.16
N ASP A 21 -6.10 13.00 1.14
CA ASP A 21 -4.80 13.30 1.74
C ASP A 21 -3.86 12.11 1.65
N ALA A 22 -4.36 10.92 1.96
CA ALA A 22 -3.57 9.69 1.88
C ALA A 22 -3.15 9.40 0.45
N ARG A 23 -4.06 9.55 -0.51
CA ARG A 23 -3.74 9.34 -1.92
C ARG A 23 -2.70 10.31 -2.44
N ALA A 24 -2.76 11.56 -1.99
CA ALA A 24 -1.77 12.56 -2.37
C ALA A 24 -0.38 12.14 -1.92
N LEU A 25 -0.27 11.57 -0.73
CA LEU A 25 1.02 11.07 -0.24
C LEU A 25 1.50 9.90 -1.10
N LEU A 26 0.60 8.96 -1.43
CA LEU A 26 0.97 7.82 -2.25
C LEU A 26 1.42 8.23 -3.65
N ASP A 27 0.89 9.33 -4.17
CA ASP A 27 1.28 9.85 -5.47
C ASP A 27 2.72 10.33 -5.50
N LEU A 28 3.34 10.55 -4.34
CA LEU A 28 4.74 10.93 -4.28
C LEU A 28 5.68 9.76 -4.60
N LEU A 29 5.17 8.55 -4.56
CA LEU A 29 5.98 7.35 -4.80
C LEU A 29 6.17 7.12 -6.28
N THR A 30 7.38 6.64 -6.64
CA THR A 30 7.61 6.14 -8.00
C THR A 30 6.87 4.81 -8.15
N PRO A 31 6.65 4.34 -9.40
CA PRO A 31 6.00 3.04 -9.60
C PRO A 31 6.69 1.90 -8.86
N ARG A 32 8.02 1.87 -8.87
CA ARG A 32 8.77 0.83 -8.17
C ARG A 32 8.61 0.94 -6.65
N GLN A 33 8.63 2.17 -6.13
CA GLN A 33 8.41 2.39 -4.71
C GLN A 33 7.01 1.96 -4.30
N PHE A 34 6.04 2.19 -5.15
CA PHE A 34 4.66 1.77 -4.89
C PHE A 34 4.57 0.24 -4.82
N GLU A 35 5.25 -0.46 -5.75
CA GLU A 35 5.29 -1.92 -5.73
C GLU A 35 5.93 -2.44 -4.44
N VAL A 36 7.05 -1.83 -4.04
CA VAL A 36 7.71 -2.21 -2.80
C VAL A 36 6.76 -2.00 -1.62
N MET A 37 6.08 -0.87 -1.57
CA MET A 37 5.12 -0.57 -0.53
C MET A 37 4.04 -1.65 -0.43
N GLN A 38 3.46 -2.04 -1.56
CA GLN A 38 2.41 -3.03 -1.56
C GLN A 38 2.89 -4.38 -1.01
N LEU A 39 4.08 -4.79 -1.39
CA LEU A 39 4.62 -6.06 -0.91
C LEU A 39 4.99 -6.00 0.58
N LEU A 40 5.54 -4.87 1.02
CA LEU A 40 5.82 -4.69 2.46
C LEU A 40 4.55 -4.77 3.28
N ALA A 41 3.45 -4.25 2.75
CA ALA A 41 2.17 -4.26 3.46
C ALA A 41 1.61 -5.66 3.64
N THR A 42 2.06 -6.62 2.84
CA THR A 42 1.65 -8.02 3.02
C THR A 42 2.42 -8.72 4.11
N GLY A 43 3.42 -8.05 4.70
CA GLY A 43 4.26 -8.65 5.72
C GLY A 43 5.54 -9.28 5.19
N MET A 44 5.83 -9.12 3.91
CA MET A 44 7.05 -9.68 3.34
C MET A 44 8.29 -9.01 3.92
N LEU A 45 9.31 -9.83 4.14
CA LEU A 45 10.61 -9.34 4.53
C LEU A 45 11.32 -8.73 3.32
N ASN A 46 12.31 -7.86 3.57
CA ASN A 46 13.06 -7.24 2.49
C ASN A 46 13.62 -8.27 1.51
N LYS A 47 14.10 -9.38 2.03
CA LYS A 47 14.64 -10.47 1.19
C LYS A 47 13.58 -11.02 0.25
N GLN A 48 12.37 -11.21 0.77
CA GLN A 48 11.26 -11.74 -0.03
C GLN A 48 10.81 -10.74 -1.09
N VAL A 49 10.75 -9.46 -0.73
CA VAL A 49 10.42 -8.40 -1.68
C VAL A 49 11.45 -8.35 -2.80
N ALA A 50 12.72 -8.46 -2.43
CA ALA A 50 13.81 -8.45 -3.40
C ALA A 50 13.66 -9.60 -4.40
N SER A 51 13.36 -10.79 -3.90
CA SER A 51 13.16 -11.95 -4.75
C SER A 51 11.97 -11.75 -5.68
N GLU A 52 10.89 -11.20 -5.14
CA GLU A 52 9.67 -10.99 -5.91
C GLU A 52 9.87 -10.00 -7.06
N LEU A 53 10.63 -8.94 -6.82
CA LEU A 53 10.82 -7.87 -7.79
C LEU A 53 12.11 -7.99 -8.61
N GLY A 54 12.91 -9.02 -8.37
CA GLY A 54 14.18 -9.18 -9.06
C GLY A 54 15.20 -8.13 -8.68
N LEU A 55 15.17 -7.69 -7.43
CA LEU A 55 16.09 -6.68 -6.91
C LEU A 55 16.99 -7.29 -5.85
N THR A 56 18.06 -6.56 -5.49
CA THR A 56 18.87 -6.95 -4.33
C THR A 56 18.18 -6.49 -3.06
N GLU A 57 18.49 -7.15 -1.98
CA GLU A 57 17.95 -6.77 -0.67
C GLU A 57 18.37 -5.35 -0.30
N LYS A 58 19.59 -4.99 -0.65
CA LYS A 58 20.10 -3.63 -0.40
C LYS A 58 19.23 -2.59 -1.12
N THR A 59 18.89 -2.84 -2.37
CA THR A 59 18.04 -1.94 -3.15
C THR A 59 16.65 -1.82 -2.52
N VAL A 60 16.11 -2.94 -2.05
CA VAL A 60 14.80 -2.92 -1.37
C VAL A 60 14.87 -2.07 -0.12
N LYS A 61 15.96 -2.16 0.66
CA LYS A 61 16.12 -1.33 1.85
C LYS A 61 16.10 0.15 1.51
N VAL A 62 16.75 0.53 0.41
CA VAL A 62 16.76 1.92 -0.05
C VAL A 62 15.35 2.35 -0.43
N HIS A 63 14.64 1.54 -1.22
CA HIS A 63 13.27 1.86 -1.59
C HIS A 63 12.36 1.96 -0.37
N ARG A 64 12.52 1.03 0.57
CA ARG A 64 11.72 1.05 1.79
C ARG A 64 11.94 2.35 2.57
N GLY A 65 13.21 2.74 2.72
CA GLY A 65 13.54 3.98 3.40
C GLY A 65 12.89 5.19 2.75
N CYS A 66 12.94 5.25 1.42
CA CYS A 66 12.31 6.33 0.67
C CYS A 66 10.80 6.34 0.84
N VAL A 67 10.18 5.17 0.76
CA VAL A 67 8.73 5.05 0.94
C VAL A 67 8.32 5.55 2.32
N MET A 68 8.97 5.04 3.36
CA MET A 68 8.63 5.43 4.73
C MET A 68 8.79 6.92 4.94
N LYS A 69 9.86 7.49 4.40
CA LYS A 69 10.15 8.91 4.54
C LYS A 69 9.11 9.75 3.80
N LYS A 70 8.81 9.40 2.55
CA LYS A 70 7.84 10.15 1.74
C LYS A 70 6.45 10.13 2.36
N LEU A 71 6.07 8.99 2.94
CA LEU A 71 4.75 8.84 3.54
C LEU A 71 4.69 9.29 4.99
N GLY A 72 5.84 9.59 5.59
CA GLY A 72 5.87 10.05 6.97
C GLY A 72 5.49 8.98 7.97
N VAL A 73 5.75 7.72 7.66
CA VAL A 73 5.44 6.61 8.55
C VAL A 73 6.73 5.95 9.02
N THR A 74 6.67 5.32 10.19
CA THR A 74 7.86 4.72 10.81
C THR A 74 7.76 3.20 10.94
N SER A 75 6.62 2.62 10.57
CA SER A 75 6.42 1.19 10.70
C SER A 75 5.53 0.67 9.58
N VAL A 76 5.58 -0.64 9.37
CA VAL A 76 4.69 -1.28 8.40
C VAL A 76 3.23 -1.11 8.82
N ALA A 77 2.96 -1.12 10.12
CA ALA A 77 1.60 -0.88 10.60
C ALA A 77 1.09 0.50 10.19
N GLY A 78 1.94 1.53 10.30
CA GLY A 78 1.58 2.87 9.84
C GLY A 78 1.35 2.92 8.34
N LEU A 79 2.17 2.19 7.59
CA LEU A 79 2.04 2.07 6.15
C LEU A 79 0.68 1.46 5.78
N VAL A 80 0.33 0.36 6.43
CA VAL A 80 -0.95 -0.31 6.17
C VAL A 80 -2.13 0.60 6.49
N ARG A 81 -2.06 1.32 7.61
CA ARG A 81 -3.12 2.26 7.97
C ARG A 81 -3.32 3.34 6.91
N LEU A 82 -2.20 3.84 6.36
CA LEU A 82 -2.28 4.84 5.30
C LEU A 82 -2.92 4.26 4.04
N MET A 83 -2.55 3.05 3.68
CA MET A 83 -3.13 2.37 2.52
C MET A 83 -4.63 2.15 2.69
N VAL A 84 -5.05 1.81 3.91
CA VAL A 84 -6.47 1.62 4.19
C VAL A 84 -7.21 2.95 4.02
N LYS A 85 -6.66 4.04 4.53
CA LYS A 85 -7.28 5.37 4.36
C LYS A 85 -7.40 5.75 2.90
N ALA A 86 -6.38 5.43 2.10
CA ALA A 86 -6.37 5.72 0.67
C ALA A 86 -7.22 4.74 -0.13
N GLU A 87 -7.72 3.70 0.53
CA GLU A 87 -8.53 2.66 -0.10
C GLU A 87 -7.76 1.95 -1.21
N VAL A 88 -6.48 1.69 -0.98
CA VAL A 88 -5.65 0.92 -1.91
C VAL A 88 -5.92 -0.57 -1.69
N PRO A 89 -6.24 -1.33 -2.74
CA PRO A 89 -6.45 -2.76 -2.58
C PRO A 89 -5.18 -3.46 -2.12
N SER A 90 -5.33 -4.41 -1.20
CA SER A 90 -4.20 -5.21 -0.76
C SER A 90 -3.86 -6.24 -1.85
N PRO A 91 -2.56 -6.44 -2.15
CA PRO A 91 -2.16 -7.50 -3.09
C PRO A 91 -2.62 -8.88 -2.65
N ILE A 92 -2.77 -9.11 -1.36
CA ILE A 92 -3.24 -10.39 -0.83
C ILE A 92 -4.64 -10.71 -1.32
N LEU A 93 -5.47 -9.69 -1.49
CA LEU A 93 -6.87 -9.86 -1.88
C LEU A 93 -7.05 -10.09 -3.38
N ARG A 94 -6.01 -9.89 -4.16
CA ARG A 94 -6.08 -10.09 -5.60
C ARG A 94 -5.81 -11.54 -5.96
N PRO A 95 -6.58 -12.11 -6.87
CA PRO A 95 -6.22 -13.42 -7.40
C PRO A 95 -4.87 -13.31 -8.07
N ARG A 96 -4.01 -14.22 -7.72
CA ARG A 96 -2.64 -14.14 -8.25
C ARG A 96 -2.58 -14.66 -9.66
N SER A 97 -3.49 -14.99 -10.01
CA SER A 97 -3.53 -15.43 -11.29
C SER A 97 -2.59 -14.87 -12.25
N ASN A 98 -2.44 -14.32 -11.59
CA ASN A 98 -1.84 -13.89 -12.00
C ASN A 98 -0.65 -14.04 -11.88
N SER A 99 -0.39 -14.24 -11.65
CA SER A 99 0.60 -14.39 -11.48
C SER A 99 1.14 -15.21 -10.97
N LEU A 100 0.92 -15.63 -10.70
CA LEU A 100 1.27 -16.28 -10.17
C LEU A 100 0.80 -17.13 -10.36
N LEU A 101 0.24 -17.28 -10.96
CA LEU A 101 -0.07 -17.81 -11.19
C LEU A 101 -0.03 -17.92 -12.12
N ARG A 102 0.59 -17.70 -12.58
CA ARG A 102 1.05 -17.83 -13.16
C ARG A 102 1.30 -18.46 -13.29
N SER A 103 1.19 -18.79 -13.29
CA SER A 103 1.45 -19.16 -13.24
C SER A 103 1.47 -19.77 -13.00
N GLU A 104 1.38 -19.86 -12.93
CA GLU A 104 1.42 -20.08 -12.62
C GLU A 104 1.24 -20.41 -12.36
N TYR A 105 1.11 -20.50 -12.47
CA TYR A 105 1.13 -20.57 -12.30
C TYR A 105 1.03 -20.86 -12.88
N ALA A 106 0.95 -20.83 -13.46
CA ALA A 106 1.04 -20.93 -13.98
C ALA A 106 1.34 -21.45 -14.29
N THR A 107 1.44 -21.93 -14.50
CA THR A 107 1.83 -22.23 -14.61
C THR A 107 2.17 -22.62 -14.26
N TRP A 108 2.07 -22.72 -14.03
CA TRP A 108 2.39 -22.62 -13.64
C TRP A 108 2.58 -23.04 -13.62
#